data_8decea32030d3d8c56762a5f043d229e
#
_entry.id   8decea32030d3d8c56762a5f043d229e
#
_cell.length_a   1.000
_cell.length_b   1.000
_cell.length_c   1.000
_cell.angle_alpha   90.00
_cell.angle_beta   90.00
_cell.angle_gamma   90.00
#
_symmetry.space_group_name_H-M   'P 1'
#
loop_
_entity.id
_entity.type
_entity.pdbx_description
1 polymer ?
#
loop_
_entity_poly.entity_id
_entity_poly.type
_entity_poly.pdbx_seq_one_letter_code
_entity_poly.pdbx_strand_id
1 'polypeptide(L)'
;CQGIENYSRHLTGRPPGARPYTLLDFFPKDFLLMIDESHASIPQIGGMYEGDRSRKTVLVDHGFRLPSALDNRPLKFPEFMELTGQRLYVSATPGVFEVANSRPDVKGYIDVKAARPAGMPPLRLSELNVIPSGSAQSVDDFDPTKRGTPLVVEQIIRPTGLLDPVLTLLPLNGQIDETIERCRQRVEIGQRVLVITLTKKTAEDLTGYLNGVGLKVRYIHADVDAVERVEILRELRRGEFDILVGINLLREGLDLPEVSLVCILDADKEGFLRNETSLIQSAGRAARHLNGECVLFCDVVTDSIQKLINVTEYRRARQIAHNEANGITPKSVVRAVQKSLHEHSEQTREAERFSAGLLAEDEAGYDQVRVIAELEGEMREAAGKLEFERAAHLRDQIEALKQGRSAGPNSKGNTQGRGKVKYR
;
A
#
# COMPACT_ATOMS: atom_id res chain seq x y z
N CYS A 1 10.27 -3.63 21.61
CA CYS A 1 10.44 -4.77 22.55
C CYS A 1 9.38 -5.82 22.25
N GLN A 2 9.79 -7.03 21.90
CA GLN A 2 8.87 -8.17 21.80
C GLN A 2 8.23 -8.44 23.16
N GLY A 3 6.91 -8.69 23.18
CA GLY A 3 6.17 -8.99 24.39
C GLY A 3 5.77 -7.78 25.24
N ILE A 4 6.07 -6.55 24.81
CA ILE A 4 5.73 -5.32 25.56
C ILE A 4 4.21 -5.21 25.80
N GLU A 5 3.39 -5.79 24.94
CA GLU A 5 1.94 -5.83 25.08
C GLU A 5 1.47 -6.42 26.42
N ASN A 6 2.25 -7.36 26.99
CA ASN A 6 1.95 -7.95 28.28
C ASN A 6 2.10 -6.97 29.45
N TYR A 7 2.99 -5.99 29.31
CA TYR A 7 3.42 -5.11 30.39
C TYR A 7 2.97 -3.66 30.21
N SER A 8 2.61 -3.25 28.99
CA SER A 8 2.25 -1.86 28.65
C SER A 8 1.25 -1.22 29.62
N ARG A 9 0.19 -1.93 30.01
CA ARG A 9 -0.79 -1.43 30.97
C ARG A 9 -0.16 -1.14 32.33
N HIS A 10 0.65 -2.06 32.83
CA HIS A 10 1.29 -1.93 34.14
C HIS A 10 2.31 -0.80 34.16
N LEU A 11 3.12 -0.68 33.11
CA LEU A 11 4.10 0.39 32.99
C LEU A 11 3.47 1.78 32.94
N THR A 12 2.29 1.89 32.36
CA THR A 12 1.56 3.17 32.25
C THR A 12 0.58 3.43 33.39
N GLY A 13 0.46 2.51 34.37
CA GLY A 13 -0.44 2.65 35.50
C GLY A 13 -1.94 2.65 35.14
N ARG A 14 -2.33 2.19 33.94
CA ARG A 14 -3.72 2.17 33.48
C ARG A 14 -4.53 1.07 34.19
N PRO A 15 -5.79 1.34 34.53
CA PRO A 15 -6.68 0.30 35.06
C PRO A 15 -7.01 -0.76 34.01
N PRO A 16 -7.41 -1.98 34.40
CA PRO A 16 -7.88 -3.01 33.48
C PRO A 16 -8.99 -2.52 32.57
N GLY A 17 -8.92 -2.85 31.25
CA GLY A 17 -9.90 -2.44 30.25
C GLY A 17 -9.71 -1.03 29.67
N ALA A 18 -8.89 -0.18 30.29
CA ALA A 18 -8.61 1.15 29.77
C ALA A 18 -7.91 1.09 28.41
N ARG A 19 -8.31 2.01 27.51
CA ARG A 19 -7.67 2.12 26.20
C ARG A 19 -6.19 2.55 26.34
N PRO A 20 -5.31 2.11 25.41
CA PRO A 20 -3.96 2.64 25.34
C PRO A 20 -3.96 4.09 24.82
N TYR A 21 -2.87 4.79 25.09
CA TYR A 21 -2.57 6.04 24.40
C TYR A 21 -2.18 5.73 22.96
N THR A 22 -2.63 6.56 22.04
CA THR A 22 -2.35 6.48 20.61
C THR A 22 -1.77 7.80 20.12
N LEU A 23 -1.31 7.83 18.86
CA LEU A 23 -0.82 9.07 18.25
C LEU A 23 -1.87 10.20 18.34
N LEU A 24 -3.16 9.87 18.26
CA LEU A 24 -4.25 10.85 18.32
C LEU A 24 -4.31 11.60 19.65
N ASP A 25 -3.84 11.01 20.74
CA ASP A 25 -3.82 11.66 22.06
C ASP A 25 -2.79 12.80 22.17
N PHE A 26 -1.85 12.88 21.24
CA PHE A 26 -0.81 13.93 21.21
C PHE A 26 -1.17 15.14 20.35
N PHE A 27 -2.27 15.09 19.62
CA PHE A 27 -2.75 16.22 18.84
C PHE A 27 -3.56 17.20 19.70
N PRO A 28 -3.60 18.49 19.33
CA PRO A 28 -4.55 19.44 19.93
C PRO A 28 -5.98 18.92 19.84
N LYS A 29 -6.85 19.33 20.79
CA LYS A 29 -8.24 18.83 20.81
C LYS A 29 -9.10 19.25 19.61
N ASP A 30 -8.69 20.30 18.92
CA ASP A 30 -9.38 20.92 17.77
C ASP A 30 -8.74 20.59 16.42
N PHE A 31 -7.93 19.53 16.35
CA PHE A 31 -7.30 19.15 15.09
C PHE A 31 -8.33 18.65 14.06
N LEU A 32 -8.03 18.90 12.79
CA LEU A 32 -8.75 18.33 11.65
C LEU A 32 -8.13 17.00 11.25
N LEU A 33 -8.90 15.93 11.28
CA LEU A 33 -8.52 14.63 10.77
C LEU A 33 -8.96 14.48 9.32
N MET A 34 -8.00 14.30 8.41
CA MET A 34 -8.26 13.96 7.02
C MET A 34 -8.05 12.46 6.83
N ILE A 35 -9.08 11.76 6.37
CA ILE A 35 -9.06 10.30 6.17
C ILE A 35 -9.06 10.04 4.67
N ASP A 36 -7.89 9.70 4.15
CA ASP A 36 -7.74 9.32 2.75
C ASP A 36 -8.21 7.88 2.52
N GLU A 37 -8.72 7.61 1.30
CA GLU A 37 -9.36 6.34 0.92
C GLU A 37 -10.32 5.85 2.00
N SER A 38 -11.18 6.75 2.46
CA SER A 38 -12.05 6.55 3.63
C SER A 38 -12.96 5.33 3.49
N HIS A 39 -13.37 4.99 2.27
CA HIS A 39 -14.17 3.79 1.98
C HIS A 39 -13.47 2.47 2.38
N ALA A 40 -12.13 2.46 2.44
CA ALA A 40 -11.31 1.34 2.90
C ALA A 40 -10.86 1.55 4.36
N SER A 41 -10.40 2.76 4.70
CA SER A 41 -9.83 3.09 6.01
C SER A 41 -10.87 2.97 7.15
N ILE A 42 -12.09 3.45 6.95
CA ILE A 42 -13.13 3.40 7.97
C ILE A 42 -13.55 1.97 8.33
N PRO A 43 -13.87 1.08 7.38
CA PRO A 43 -14.14 -0.32 7.69
C PRO A 43 -12.96 -1.03 8.36
N GLN A 44 -11.72 -0.71 7.96
CA GLN A 44 -10.51 -1.27 8.55
C GLN A 44 -10.37 -0.86 10.03
N ILE A 45 -10.51 0.44 10.34
CA ILE A 45 -10.47 0.93 11.71
C ILE A 45 -11.58 0.25 12.54
N GLY A 46 -12.78 0.10 11.96
CA GLY A 46 -13.90 -0.57 12.59
C GLY A 46 -13.66 -2.04 12.94
N GLY A 47 -12.85 -2.76 12.15
CA GLY A 47 -12.53 -4.18 12.33
C GLY A 47 -11.30 -4.47 13.20
N MET A 48 -10.40 -3.50 13.39
CA MET A 48 -9.09 -3.71 14.02
C MET A 48 -9.19 -4.25 15.44
N TYR A 49 -10.10 -3.71 16.25
CA TYR A 49 -10.25 -4.11 17.64
C TYR A 49 -10.67 -5.57 17.78
N GLU A 50 -11.70 -5.99 17.08
CA GLU A 50 -12.23 -7.36 17.19
C GLU A 50 -11.24 -8.40 16.65
N GLY A 51 -10.52 -8.09 15.57
CA GLY A 51 -9.46 -8.93 15.04
C GLY A 51 -8.30 -9.13 16.01
N ASP A 52 -7.81 -8.05 16.63
CA ASP A 52 -6.76 -8.12 17.64
C ASP A 52 -7.21 -8.87 18.89
N ARG A 53 -8.41 -8.58 19.39
CA ARG A 53 -9.00 -9.22 20.56
C ARG A 53 -9.15 -10.71 20.36
N SER A 54 -9.73 -11.13 19.25
CA SER A 54 -9.93 -12.56 18.94
C SER A 54 -8.61 -13.34 18.98
N ARG A 55 -7.59 -12.82 18.29
CA ARG A 55 -6.25 -13.42 18.28
C ARG A 55 -5.62 -13.49 19.67
N LYS A 56 -5.66 -12.39 20.43
CA LYS A 56 -5.03 -12.31 21.76
C LYS A 56 -5.75 -13.15 22.81
N THR A 57 -7.09 -13.26 22.73
CA THR A 57 -7.86 -14.12 23.64
C THR A 57 -7.38 -15.55 23.56
N VAL A 58 -7.23 -16.10 22.36
CA VAL A 58 -6.68 -17.46 22.16
C VAL A 58 -5.28 -17.60 22.80
N LEU A 59 -4.40 -16.60 22.62
CA LEU A 59 -3.06 -16.64 23.20
C LEU A 59 -3.04 -16.55 24.73
N VAL A 60 -3.99 -15.81 25.33
CA VAL A 60 -4.16 -15.69 26.78
C VAL A 60 -4.72 -16.99 27.35
N ASP A 61 -5.74 -17.55 26.73
CA ASP A 61 -6.40 -18.79 27.18
C ASP A 61 -5.46 -19.98 27.19
N HIS A 62 -4.47 -19.99 26.27
CA HIS A 62 -3.43 -21.02 26.19
C HIS A 62 -2.13 -20.66 26.93
N GLY A 63 -2.09 -19.56 27.69
CA GLY A 63 -0.94 -19.16 28.51
C GLY A 63 0.24 -18.55 27.75
N PHE A 64 0.10 -18.25 26.47
CA PHE A 64 1.16 -17.61 25.67
C PHE A 64 1.24 -16.09 25.89
N ARG A 65 0.21 -15.47 26.46
CA ARG A 65 0.14 -14.06 26.80
C ARG A 65 -0.50 -13.85 28.16
N LEU A 66 -0.13 -12.77 28.85
CA LEU A 66 -0.79 -12.35 30.07
C LEU A 66 -2.18 -11.74 29.76
N PRO A 67 -3.16 -11.80 30.67
CA PRO A 67 -4.45 -11.15 30.49
C PRO A 67 -4.34 -9.64 30.19
N SER A 68 -3.33 -8.96 30.72
CA SER A 68 -3.02 -7.56 30.45
C SER A 68 -2.65 -7.24 29.00
N ALA A 69 -2.28 -8.23 28.21
CA ALA A 69 -2.03 -8.05 26.78
C ALA A 69 -3.29 -7.60 26.02
N LEU A 70 -4.48 -7.98 26.51
CA LEU A 70 -5.77 -7.55 25.95
C LEU A 70 -6.00 -6.04 26.06
N ASP A 71 -5.32 -5.36 26.98
CA ASP A 71 -5.44 -3.91 27.20
C ASP A 71 -4.44 -3.10 26.34
N ASN A 72 -3.47 -3.74 25.70
CA ASN A 72 -2.62 -3.12 24.67
C ASN A 72 -3.21 -3.43 23.28
N ARG A 73 -4.19 -2.69 22.89
CA ARG A 73 -5.11 -2.97 21.79
C ARG A 73 -5.34 -1.75 20.90
N PRO A 74 -5.78 -1.94 19.65
CA PRO A 74 -6.32 -0.84 18.85
C PRO A 74 -7.51 -0.17 19.57
N LEU A 75 -7.78 1.07 19.20
CA LEU A 75 -8.98 1.75 19.63
C LEU A 75 -10.22 1.00 19.16
N LYS A 76 -11.25 0.99 19.97
CA LYS A 76 -12.60 0.65 19.50
C LYS A 76 -13.08 1.76 18.57
N PHE A 77 -13.94 1.44 17.63
CA PHE A 77 -14.46 2.43 16.69
C PHE A 77 -15.14 3.65 17.38
N PRO A 78 -15.98 3.46 18.40
CA PRO A 78 -16.51 4.60 19.17
C PRO A 78 -15.43 5.46 19.82
N GLU A 79 -14.38 4.85 20.39
CA GLU A 79 -13.25 5.58 21.00
C GLU A 79 -12.49 6.42 19.95
N PHE A 80 -12.31 5.88 18.73
CA PHE A 80 -11.73 6.62 17.62
C PHE A 80 -12.61 7.82 17.23
N MET A 81 -13.91 7.61 17.11
CA MET A 81 -14.86 8.67 16.75
C MET A 81 -14.96 9.77 17.82
N GLU A 82 -14.81 9.41 19.10
CA GLU A 82 -14.82 10.35 20.23
C GLU A 82 -13.54 11.19 20.28
N LEU A 83 -12.37 10.58 20.01
CA LEU A 83 -11.08 11.28 19.97
C LEU A 83 -10.93 12.25 18.80
N THR A 84 -11.64 11.99 17.70
CA THR A 84 -11.55 12.77 16.48
C THR A 84 -12.74 13.70 16.32
N GLY A 85 -12.51 15.00 16.46
CA GLY A 85 -13.56 16.03 16.36
C GLY A 85 -14.00 16.27 14.91
N GLN A 86 -13.32 17.18 14.22
CA GLN A 86 -13.58 17.52 12.82
C GLN A 86 -12.93 16.47 11.90
N ARG A 87 -13.72 15.94 10.95
CA ARG A 87 -13.27 14.89 10.03
C ARG A 87 -13.58 15.26 8.60
N LEU A 88 -12.62 15.03 7.72
CA LEU A 88 -12.77 15.12 6.27
C LEU A 88 -12.52 13.73 5.66
N TYR A 89 -13.55 13.17 5.05
CA TYR A 89 -13.46 11.90 4.34
C TYR A 89 -13.11 12.16 2.87
N VAL A 90 -12.04 11.54 2.40
CA VAL A 90 -11.59 11.65 0.99
C VAL A 90 -11.68 10.27 0.34
N SER A 91 -12.40 10.17 -0.76
CA SER A 91 -12.52 8.91 -1.50
C SER A 91 -13.01 9.16 -2.92
N ALA A 92 -12.50 8.37 -3.88
CA ALA A 92 -13.07 8.31 -5.23
C ALA A 92 -14.43 7.58 -5.27
N THR A 93 -14.71 6.75 -4.25
CA THR A 93 -15.90 5.90 -4.11
C THR A 93 -16.38 5.90 -2.65
N PRO A 94 -16.89 7.06 -2.14
CA PRO A 94 -17.30 7.16 -0.75
C PRO A 94 -18.42 6.16 -0.43
N GLY A 95 -18.34 5.54 0.76
CA GLY A 95 -19.33 4.59 1.23
C GLY A 95 -20.52 5.27 1.92
N VAL A 96 -21.51 4.45 2.29
CA VAL A 96 -22.72 4.91 2.99
C VAL A 96 -22.40 5.58 4.31
N PHE A 97 -21.39 5.06 5.03
CA PHE A 97 -20.98 5.61 6.33
C PHE A 97 -20.51 7.07 6.21
N GLU A 98 -19.61 7.35 5.27
CA GLU A 98 -19.03 8.67 5.06
C GLU A 98 -20.10 9.69 4.71
N VAL A 99 -20.95 9.33 3.75
CA VAL A 99 -22.02 10.20 3.28
C VAL A 99 -23.05 10.47 4.39
N ALA A 100 -23.48 9.45 5.14
CA ALA A 100 -24.40 9.61 6.24
C ALA A 100 -23.84 10.51 7.37
N ASN A 101 -22.52 10.41 7.61
CA ASN A 101 -21.83 11.16 8.65
C ASN A 101 -21.29 12.53 8.19
N SER A 102 -21.46 12.88 6.92
CA SER A 102 -21.14 14.21 6.38
C SER A 102 -22.29 15.21 6.47
N ARG A 103 -23.30 14.94 7.28
CA ARG A 103 -24.47 15.81 7.49
C ARG A 103 -24.22 16.80 8.64
N PRO A 104 -24.60 18.08 8.49
CA PRO A 104 -24.35 19.10 9.50
C PRO A 104 -25.13 18.88 10.81
N ASP A 105 -26.22 18.11 10.77
CA ASP A 105 -27.08 17.81 11.91
C ASP A 105 -26.62 16.59 12.73
N VAL A 106 -25.59 15.87 12.27
CA VAL A 106 -25.07 14.69 12.96
C VAL A 106 -24.13 15.11 14.10
N LYS A 107 -24.57 14.84 15.32
CA LYS A 107 -23.72 14.97 16.52
C LYS A 107 -23.08 13.60 16.81
N GLY A 108 -21.75 13.55 16.84
CA GLY A 108 -21.03 12.29 17.02
C GLY A 108 -20.87 11.53 15.70
N TYR A 109 -21.51 10.37 15.58
CA TYR A 109 -21.58 9.60 14.33
C TYR A 109 -22.83 8.74 14.26
N ILE A 110 -23.24 8.41 13.04
CA ILE A 110 -24.33 7.48 12.77
C ILE A 110 -23.72 6.09 12.50
N ASP A 111 -24.00 5.12 13.34
CA ASP A 111 -23.71 3.73 13.06
C ASP A 111 -24.74 3.19 12.05
N VAL A 112 -24.37 3.20 10.77
CA VAL A 112 -25.25 2.76 9.68
C VAL A 112 -25.60 1.27 9.74
N LYS A 113 -24.86 0.46 10.51
CA LYS A 113 -25.17 -0.94 10.75
C LYS A 113 -26.21 -1.11 11.85
N ALA A 114 -26.10 -0.32 12.92
CA ALA A 114 -27.01 -0.36 14.06
C ALA A 114 -28.32 0.39 13.80
N ALA A 115 -28.33 1.36 12.87
CA ALA A 115 -29.49 2.18 12.56
C ALA A 115 -30.62 1.47 11.82
N ARG A 116 -30.46 0.20 11.44
CA ARG A 116 -31.49 -0.59 10.74
C ARG A 116 -31.93 -1.82 11.52
N PRO A 117 -33.25 -2.15 11.48
CA PRO A 117 -33.72 -3.41 12.00
C PRO A 117 -33.09 -4.61 11.29
N ALA A 118 -32.91 -5.70 12.05
CA ALA A 118 -32.39 -6.95 11.49
C ALA A 118 -33.30 -7.44 10.33
N GLY A 119 -32.66 -7.77 9.18
CA GLY A 119 -33.36 -8.27 7.98
C GLY A 119 -33.62 -7.24 6.88
N MET A 120 -33.32 -5.97 7.07
CA MET A 120 -33.37 -5.00 5.98
C MET A 120 -32.07 -4.98 5.16
N PRO A 121 -32.13 -4.81 3.82
CA PRO A 121 -30.94 -4.68 2.99
C PRO A 121 -30.11 -3.45 3.41
N PRO A 122 -28.79 -3.43 3.16
CA PRO A 122 -27.93 -2.29 3.51
C PRO A 122 -28.41 -1.00 2.86
N LEU A 123 -28.20 0.13 3.52
CA LEU A 123 -28.53 1.46 3.01
C LEU A 123 -27.79 1.68 1.68
N ARG A 124 -28.52 2.11 0.65
CA ARG A 124 -27.94 2.48 -0.63
C ARG A 124 -27.66 3.98 -0.64
N LEU A 125 -26.61 4.41 -1.35
CA LEU A 125 -26.29 5.83 -1.53
C LEU A 125 -27.48 6.63 -2.10
N SER A 126 -28.29 6.01 -2.99
CA SER A 126 -29.48 6.59 -3.55
C SER A 126 -30.59 6.91 -2.51
N GLU A 127 -30.55 6.26 -1.34
CA GLU A 127 -31.54 6.48 -0.26
C GLU A 127 -31.12 7.64 0.67
N LEU A 128 -29.91 8.18 0.53
CA LEU A 128 -29.35 9.20 1.39
C LEU A 128 -29.64 10.64 0.93
N ASN A 129 -30.48 10.86 -0.10
CA ASN A 129 -30.70 12.19 -0.69
C ASN A 129 -29.37 12.95 -0.94
N VAL A 130 -28.34 12.23 -1.38
CA VAL A 130 -27.14 12.87 -1.89
C VAL A 130 -27.57 13.65 -3.11
N ILE A 131 -27.37 14.96 -3.10
CA ILE A 131 -27.59 15.77 -4.29
C ILE A 131 -26.66 15.18 -5.36
N PRO A 132 -27.21 14.62 -6.46
CA PRO A 132 -26.33 14.18 -7.56
C PRO A 132 -25.50 15.41 -7.95
N SER A 133 -24.21 15.27 -7.98
CA SER A 133 -23.31 16.27 -8.50
C SER A 133 -23.63 16.50 -9.96
N GLY A 134 -24.43 17.42 -10.22
CA GLY A 134 -24.98 17.72 -11.53
C GLY A 134 -26.01 18.83 -11.49
N SER A 135 -26.66 19.03 -10.35
CA SER A 135 -27.29 20.32 -10.10
C SER A 135 -26.16 21.27 -9.69
N ALA A 136 -25.69 22.07 -10.65
CA ALA A 136 -24.75 23.17 -10.40
C ALA A 136 -25.39 24.16 -9.43
N GLN A 137 -25.44 23.79 -8.16
CA GLN A 137 -25.47 24.75 -7.10
C GLN A 137 -24.01 25.20 -6.97
N SER A 138 -23.76 26.44 -7.34
CA SER A 138 -22.46 27.07 -7.12
C SER A 138 -22.10 26.97 -5.63
N VAL A 139 -20.83 27.09 -5.30
CA VAL A 139 -20.38 27.17 -3.90
C VAL A 139 -21.13 28.29 -3.17
N ASP A 140 -21.64 29.27 -3.91
CA ASP A 140 -22.43 30.41 -3.44
C ASP A 140 -23.88 30.02 -3.08
N ASP A 141 -24.38 28.88 -3.57
CA ASP A 141 -25.71 28.33 -3.21
C ASP A 141 -25.68 27.38 -2.01
N PHE A 142 -24.50 27.22 -1.38
CA PHE A 142 -24.36 26.41 -0.19
C PHE A 142 -25.04 27.10 1.01
N ASP A 143 -26.25 26.66 1.34
CA ASP A 143 -26.95 27.09 2.53
C ASP A 143 -26.68 26.12 3.69
N PRO A 144 -25.77 26.47 4.62
CA PRO A 144 -25.43 25.61 5.75
C PRO A 144 -26.62 25.42 6.71
N THR A 145 -27.72 26.16 6.52
CA THR A 145 -28.91 26.10 7.39
C THR A 145 -29.90 25.03 6.91
N LYS A 146 -29.77 24.50 5.69
CA LYS A 146 -30.62 23.40 5.22
C LYS A 146 -30.22 22.11 5.90
N ARG A 147 -30.96 21.78 6.97
CA ARG A 147 -30.78 20.54 7.74
C ARG A 147 -31.01 19.32 6.84
N GLY A 148 -30.11 18.34 6.95
CA GLY A 148 -30.27 17.02 6.33
C GLY A 148 -29.54 16.78 5.01
N THR A 149 -28.94 17.80 4.39
CA THR A 149 -28.11 17.63 3.19
C THR A 149 -26.68 17.24 3.58
N PRO A 150 -26.10 16.15 3.03
CA PRO A 150 -24.70 15.82 3.25
C PRO A 150 -23.78 16.91 2.70
N LEU A 151 -22.74 17.25 3.48
CA LEU A 151 -21.65 18.12 3.02
C LEU A 151 -20.70 17.31 2.14
N VAL A 152 -21.07 17.12 0.89
CA VAL A 152 -20.28 16.37 -0.09
C VAL A 152 -19.83 17.31 -1.18
N VAL A 153 -18.50 17.37 -1.39
CA VAL A 153 -17.88 18.15 -2.45
C VAL A 153 -17.27 17.20 -3.45
N GLU A 154 -17.66 17.32 -4.73
CA GLU A 154 -17.05 16.55 -5.81
C GLU A 154 -15.88 17.31 -6.43
N GLN A 155 -14.72 16.65 -6.43
CA GLN A 155 -13.56 17.15 -7.16
C GLN A 155 -13.32 16.27 -8.40
N ILE A 156 -14.05 16.57 -9.48
CA ILE A 156 -13.99 15.82 -10.73
C ILE A 156 -12.97 16.44 -11.69
N ILE A 157 -12.86 17.76 -11.68
CA ILE A 157 -12.06 18.49 -12.65
C ILE A 157 -10.57 18.31 -12.36
N ARG A 158 -9.84 17.86 -13.39
CA ARG A 158 -8.39 17.74 -13.37
C ARG A 158 -7.77 18.98 -14.04
N PRO A 159 -6.85 19.69 -13.37
CA PRO A 159 -6.18 20.85 -13.96
C PRO A 159 -5.38 20.53 -15.24
N THR A 160 -4.94 19.27 -15.38
CA THR A 160 -4.23 18.79 -16.57
C THR A 160 -5.12 18.60 -17.80
N GLY A 161 -6.44 18.72 -17.64
CA GLY A 161 -7.42 18.46 -18.68
C GLY A 161 -7.64 16.98 -19.02
N LEU A 162 -6.95 16.04 -18.35
CA LEU A 162 -7.05 14.60 -18.65
C LEU A 162 -8.45 14.06 -18.36
N LEU A 163 -8.92 13.26 -19.29
CA LEU A 163 -10.19 12.57 -19.21
C LEU A 163 -10.05 11.25 -18.45
N ASP A 164 -11.15 10.75 -17.90
CA ASP A 164 -11.24 9.35 -17.49
C ASP A 164 -11.05 8.43 -18.71
N PRO A 165 -10.58 7.19 -18.56
CA PRO A 165 -10.26 6.33 -19.70
C PRO A 165 -11.48 6.01 -20.55
N VAL A 166 -11.26 5.72 -21.82
CA VAL A 166 -12.29 5.15 -22.68
C VAL A 166 -12.60 3.73 -22.20
N LEU A 167 -13.88 3.40 -22.05
CA LEU A 167 -14.31 2.05 -21.68
C LEU A 167 -14.66 1.27 -22.95
N THR A 168 -14.08 0.09 -23.11
CA THR A 168 -14.35 -0.84 -24.20
C THR A 168 -14.84 -2.15 -23.62
N LEU A 169 -16.06 -2.59 -23.99
CA LEU A 169 -16.61 -3.88 -23.57
C LEU A 169 -16.38 -4.90 -24.68
N LEU A 170 -15.86 -6.06 -24.32
CA LEU A 170 -15.57 -7.16 -25.24
C LEU A 170 -16.07 -8.48 -24.66
N PRO A 171 -16.42 -9.47 -25.51
CA PRO A 171 -16.90 -10.76 -25.04
C PRO A 171 -15.79 -11.55 -24.31
N LEU A 172 -16.20 -12.48 -23.45
CA LEU A 172 -15.26 -13.38 -22.75
C LEU A 172 -14.56 -14.33 -23.73
N ASN A 173 -15.26 -14.72 -24.80
CA ASN A 173 -14.66 -15.59 -25.82
C ASN A 173 -13.54 -14.84 -26.55
N GLY A 174 -12.32 -15.43 -26.54
CA GLY A 174 -11.13 -14.79 -27.13
C GLY A 174 -10.47 -13.72 -26.24
N GLN A 175 -10.88 -13.56 -25.00
CA GLN A 175 -10.34 -12.51 -24.11
C GLN A 175 -8.82 -12.54 -23.98
N ILE A 176 -8.19 -13.70 -24.05
CA ILE A 176 -6.73 -13.81 -23.93
C ILE A 176 -6.04 -13.33 -25.20
N ASP A 177 -6.53 -13.75 -26.36
CA ASP A 177 -5.95 -13.38 -27.66
C ASP A 177 -6.09 -11.87 -27.89
N GLU A 178 -7.25 -11.30 -27.59
CA GLU A 178 -7.48 -9.86 -27.67
C GLU A 178 -6.61 -9.08 -26.68
N THR A 179 -6.43 -9.61 -25.46
CA THR A 179 -5.50 -9.01 -24.48
C THR A 179 -4.08 -8.97 -25.00
N ILE A 180 -3.60 -10.05 -25.63
CA ILE A 180 -2.25 -10.12 -26.20
C ILE A 180 -2.10 -9.09 -27.32
N GLU A 181 -3.06 -9.01 -28.22
CA GLU A 181 -2.98 -8.09 -29.36
C GLU A 181 -2.95 -6.63 -28.88
N ARG A 182 -3.82 -6.26 -27.95
CA ARG A 182 -3.83 -4.92 -27.36
C ARG A 182 -2.57 -4.61 -26.56
N CYS A 183 -2.05 -5.59 -25.84
CA CYS A 183 -0.76 -5.44 -25.14
C CYS A 183 0.36 -5.16 -26.13
N ARG A 184 0.46 -5.91 -27.23
CA ARG A 184 1.49 -5.68 -28.28
C ARG A 184 1.40 -4.26 -28.83
N GLN A 185 0.22 -3.82 -29.22
CA GLN A 185 -0.01 -2.48 -29.77
C GLN A 185 0.45 -1.37 -28.81
N ARG A 186 0.24 -1.54 -27.51
CA ARG A 186 0.68 -0.55 -26.50
C ARG A 186 2.18 -0.62 -26.21
N VAL A 187 2.74 -1.81 -26.16
CA VAL A 187 4.17 -2.05 -25.95
C VAL A 187 5.00 -1.50 -27.11
N GLU A 188 4.56 -1.69 -28.36
CA GLU A 188 5.24 -1.16 -29.56
C GLU A 188 5.41 0.36 -29.54
N ILE A 189 4.48 1.08 -28.91
CA ILE A 189 4.56 2.53 -28.76
C ILE A 189 5.13 2.96 -27.40
N GLY A 190 5.75 2.03 -26.66
CA GLY A 190 6.44 2.31 -25.40
C GLY A 190 5.54 2.57 -24.20
N GLN A 191 4.26 2.21 -24.26
CA GLN A 191 3.29 2.38 -23.17
C GLN A 191 3.25 1.14 -22.27
N ARG A 192 2.70 1.31 -21.05
CA ARG A 192 2.58 0.24 -20.05
C ARG A 192 1.14 -0.24 -19.94
N VAL A 193 0.99 -1.52 -19.61
CA VAL A 193 -0.30 -2.20 -19.52
C VAL A 193 -0.47 -2.86 -18.16
N LEU A 194 -1.68 -2.77 -17.61
CA LEU A 194 -2.12 -3.55 -16.45
C LEU A 194 -3.15 -4.59 -16.89
N VAL A 195 -2.99 -5.84 -16.46
CA VAL A 195 -3.96 -6.91 -16.68
C VAL A 195 -4.44 -7.43 -15.34
N ILE A 196 -5.75 -7.38 -15.10
CA ILE A 196 -6.38 -7.72 -13.82
C ILE A 196 -7.14 -9.02 -13.96
N THR A 197 -6.71 -10.04 -13.21
CA THR A 197 -7.32 -11.38 -13.16
C THR A 197 -8.10 -11.59 -11.88
N LEU A 198 -8.81 -12.72 -11.77
CA LEU A 198 -9.56 -13.09 -10.55
C LEU A 198 -8.78 -13.95 -9.59
N THR A 199 -7.85 -14.78 -10.08
CA THR A 199 -7.14 -15.76 -9.24
C THR A 199 -5.63 -15.68 -9.43
N LYS A 200 -4.90 -16.13 -8.40
CA LYS A 200 -3.43 -16.22 -8.44
C LYS A 200 -2.98 -17.14 -9.57
N LYS A 201 -3.61 -18.29 -9.70
CA LYS A 201 -3.30 -19.25 -10.75
C LYS A 201 -3.47 -18.66 -12.14
N THR A 202 -4.59 -17.99 -12.40
CA THR A 202 -4.82 -17.33 -13.70
C THR A 202 -3.77 -16.25 -13.97
N ALA A 203 -3.33 -15.50 -12.95
CA ALA A 203 -2.29 -14.49 -13.12
C ALA A 203 -0.93 -15.12 -13.46
N GLU A 204 -0.56 -16.22 -12.78
CA GLU A 204 0.67 -16.95 -13.03
C GLU A 204 0.67 -17.60 -14.42
N ASP A 205 -0.39 -18.33 -14.77
CA ASP A 205 -0.55 -19.00 -16.08
C ASP A 205 -0.51 -17.98 -17.22
N LEU A 206 -1.22 -16.87 -17.09
CA LEU A 206 -1.23 -15.79 -18.07
C LEU A 206 0.14 -15.15 -18.22
N THR A 207 0.85 -14.89 -17.12
CA THR A 207 2.21 -14.34 -17.16
C THR A 207 3.16 -15.26 -17.89
N GLY A 208 3.10 -16.57 -17.60
CA GLY A 208 3.89 -17.58 -18.29
C GLY A 208 3.60 -17.60 -19.81
N TYR A 209 2.33 -17.55 -20.18
CA TYR A 209 1.91 -17.53 -21.57
C TYR A 209 2.36 -16.27 -22.32
N LEU A 210 2.15 -15.09 -21.73
CA LEU A 210 2.57 -13.81 -22.31
C LEU A 210 4.09 -13.71 -22.50
N ASN A 211 4.88 -14.22 -21.53
CA ASN A 211 6.33 -14.32 -21.68
C ASN A 211 6.71 -15.30 -22.79
N GLY A 212 5.98 -16.41 -22.94
CA GLY A 212 6.21 -17.40 -24.01
C GLY A 212 5.98 -16.85 -25.42
N VAL A 213 5.10 -15.84 -25.57
CA VAL A 213 4.88 -15.13 -26.84
C VAL A 213 5.77 -13.91 -27.03
N GLY A 214 6.79 -13.72 -26.18
CA GLY A 214 7.84 -12.71 -26.31
C GLY A 214 7.54 -11.34 -25.72
N LEU A 215 6.48 -11.21 -24.89
CA LEU A 215 6.18 -9.98 -24.17
C LEU A 215 6.90 -9.97 -22.81
N LYS A 216 7.39 -8.81 -22.38
CA LYS A 216 8.04 -8.64 -21.07
C LYS A 216 6.99 -8.43 -20.00
N VAL A 217 6.72 -9.44 -19.21
CA VAL A 217 5.62 -9.46 -18.23
C VAL A 217 6.11 -9.87 -16.86
N ARG A 218 5.61 -9.18 -15.82
CA ARG A 218 5.71 -9.65 -14.44
C ARG A 218 4.32 -9.76 -13.82
N TYR A 219 4.17 -10.58 -12.78
CA TYR A 219 2.94 -10.63 -12.00
C TYR A 219 3.18 -10.16 -10.56
N ILE A 220 2.11 -9.70 -9.93
CA ILE A 220 2.10 -9.28 -8.53
C ILE A 220 0.91 -9.91 -7.80
N HIS A 221 1.14 -10.40 -6.59
CA HIS A 221 0.11 -11.00 -5.73
C HIS A 221 0.22 -10.51 -4.28
N ALA A 222 -0.70 -10.96 -3.43
CA ALA A 222 -0.80 -10.48 -2.04
C ALA A 222 0.40 -10.86 -1.16
N ASP A 223 1.13 -11.92 -1.52
CA ASP A 223 2.27 -12.43 -0.75
C ASP A 223 3.59 -11.71 -1.07
N VAL A 224 3.59 -10.83 -2.07
CA VAL A 224 4.76 -10.00 -2.41
C VAL A 224 4.97 -8.98 -1.32
N ASP A 225 6.19 -8.93 -0.77
CA ASP A 225 6.58 -7.98 0.26
C ASP A 225 6.42 -6.52 -0.21
N ALA A 226 6.19 -5.63 0.76
CA ALA A 226 5.96 -4.21 0.47
C ALA A 226 7.16 -3.56 -0.25
N VAL A 227 8.39 -3.94 0.09
CA VAL A 227 9.61 -3.42 -0.56
C VAL A 227 9.73 -3.94 -1.98
N GLU A 228 9.56 -5.25 -2.18
CA GLU A 228 9.57 -5.87 -3.50
C GLU A 228 8.48 -5.30 -4.41
N ARG A 229 7.29 -5.04 -3.85
CA ARG A 229 6.20 -4.39 -4.59
C ARG A 229 6.60 -3.02 -5.14
N VAL A 230 7.25 -2.19 -4.32
CA VAL A 230 7.73 -0.87 -4.75
C VAL A 230 8.75 -1.01 -5.89
N GLU A 231 9.64 -2.01 -5.82
CA GLU A 231 10.65 -2.24 -6.86
C GLU A 231 10.01 -2.72 -8.17
N ILE A 232 9.07 -3.67 -8.13
CA ILE A 232 8.31 -4.12 -9.32
C ILE A 232 7.63 -2.94 -10.02
N LEU A 233 6.99 -2.04 -9.26
CA LEU A 233 6.32 -0.87 -9.84
C LEU A 233 7.31 0.12 -10.44
N ARG A 234 8.48 0.26 -9.85
CA ARG A 234 9.56 1.10 -10.37
C ARG A 234 10.14 0.53 -11.66
N GLU A 235 10.38 -0.78 -11.73
CA GLU A 235 10.82 -1.48 -12.93
C GLU A 235 9.82 -1.32 -14.08
N LEU A 236 8.50 -1.45 -13.80
CA LEU A 236 7.45 -1.16 -14.78
C LEU A 236 7.56 0.27 -15.32
N ARG A 237 7.73 1.25 -14.45
CA ARG A 237 7.87 2.66 -14.83
C ARG A 237 9.14 2.94 -15.62
N ARG A 238 10.24 2.23 -15.32
CA ARG A 238 11.50 2.32 -16.07
C ARG A 238 11.44 1.60 -17.43
N GLY A 239 10.47 0.72 -17.63
CA GLY A 239 10.34 -0.08 -18.85
C GLY A 239 11.25 -1.30 -18.89
N GLU A 240 11.68 -1.80 -17.76
CA GLU A 240 12.38 -3.07 -17.66
C GLU A 240 11.47 -4.23 -18.08
N PHE A 241 10.18 -4.08 -17.83
CA PHE A 241 9.09 -4.86 -18.41
C PHE A 241 7.90 -3.94 -18.73
N ASP A 242 6.96 -4.43 -19.55
CA ASP A 242 5.92 -3.58 -20.14
C ASP A 242 4.52 -3.87 -19.61
N ILE A 243 4.27 -5.08 -19.12
CA ILE A 243 2.97 -5.57 -18.70
C ILE A 243 3.03 -6.08 -17.26
N LEU A 244 2.13 -5.58 -16.44
CA LEU A 244 1.96 -6.06 -15.07
C LEU A 244 0.63 -6.81 -14.96
N VAL A 245 0.69 -8.09 -14.57
CA VAL A 245 -0.48 -8.91 -14.30
C VAL A 245 -0.71 -9.01 -12.80
N GLY A 246 -1.96 -8.95 -12.35
CA GLY A 246 -2.25 -9.15 -10.93
C GLY A 246 -3.72 -9.34 -10.63
N ILE A 247 -4.02 -9.82 -9.42
CA ILE A 247 -5.38 -10.10 -8.96
C ILE A 247 -6.05 -8.82 -8.48
N ASN A 248 -5.40 -8.12 -7.59
CA ASN A 248 -5.87 -6.90 -6.95
C ASN A 248 -4.77 -5.85 -7.00
N LEU A 249 -4.58 -5.27 -8.17
CA LEU A 249 -3.64 -4.16 -8.38
C LEU A 249 -4.16 -2.85 -7.77
N LEU A 250 -5.32 -2.90 -7.10
CA LEU A 250 -6.08 -1.73 -6.63
C LEU A 250 -5.62 -1.22 -5.27
N ARG A 251 -4.69 -1.91 -4.61
CA ARG A 251 -4.20 -1.40 -3.33
C ARG A 251 -3.61 -0.03 -3.54
N GLU A 252 -3.96 0.86 -2.65
CA GLU A 252 -3.65 2.29 -2.59
C GLU A 252 -2.17 2.58 -2.91
N GLY A 253 -1.89 3.76 -3.45
CA GLY A 253 -0.51 4.21 -3.68
C GLY A 253 0.10 3.87 -5.04
N LEU A 254 -0.66 3.31 -6.00
CA LEU A 254 -0.18 3.12 -7.37
C LEU A 254 -0.34 4.40 -8.21
N ASP A 255 0.75 5.11 -8.40
CA ASP A 255 0.84 6.24 -9.33
C ASP A 255 1.66 5.83 -10.56
N LEU A 256 0.97 5.41 -11.62
CA LEU A 256 1.57 4.87 -12.85
C LEU A 256 1.12 5.70 -14.06
N PRO A 257 1.68 6.89 -14.27
CA PRO A 257 1.28 7.76 -15.38
C PRO A 257 1.63 7.18 -16.76
N GLU A 258 2.51 6.19 -16.81
CA GLU A 258 2.92 5.50 -18.04
C GLU A 258 1.90 4.45 -18.50
N VAL A 259 0.95 4.08 -17.64
CA VAL A 259 -0.10 3.09 -17.97
C VAL A 259 -1.16 3.72 -18.84
N SER A 260 -1.30 3.21 -20.04
CA SER A 260 -2.32 3.64 -21.02
C SER A 260 -3.46 2.64 -21.17
N LEU A 261 -3.25 1.36 -20.84
CA LEU A 261 -4.24 0.31 -20.99
C LEU A 261 -4.42 -0.47 -19.70
N VAL A 262 -5.66 -0.70 -19.32
CA VAL A 262 -6.07 -1.62 -18.28
C VAL A 262 -6.99 -2.66 -18.89
N CYS A 263 -6.65 -3.95 -18.80
CA CYS A 263 -7.50 -5.07 -19.20
C CYS A 263 -8.06 -5.74 -17.94
N ILE A 264 -9.37 -5.85 -17.84
CA ILE A 264 -10.07 -6.52 -16.75
C ILE A 264 -10.70 -7.80 -17.31
N LEU A 265 -10.08 -8.94 -16.99
CA LEU A 265 -10.59 -10.25 -17.40
C LEU A 265 -11.74 -10.66 -16.50
N ASP A 266 -12.71 -11.40 -17.06
CA ASP A 266 -13.89 -11.89 -16.34
C ASP A 266 -14.58 -10.75 -15.53
N ALA A 267 -14.85 -9.63 -16.18
CA ALA A 267 -15.40 -8.45 -15.52
C ALA A 267 -16.83 -8.62 -15.02
N ASP A 268 -17.58 -9.56 -15.59
CA ASP A 268 -18.96 -9.91 -15.22
C ASP A 268 -19.09 -10.92 -14.06
N LYS A 269 -17.97 -11.45 -13.57
CA LYS A 269 -17.97 -12.34 -12.41
C LYS A 269 -18.10 -11.53 -11.13
N GLU A 270 -19.33 -11.10 -10.82
CA GLU A 270 -19.60 -10.29 -9.64
C GLU A 270 -19.03 -10.90 -8.35
N GLY A 271 -18.46 -10.03 -7.49
CA GLY A 271 -17.84 -10.42 -6.24
C GLY A 271 -16.98 -9.29 -5.70
N PHE A 272 -16.23 -9.58 -4.65
CA PHE A 272 -15.40 -8.57 -3.97
C PHE A 272 -14.40 -7.86 -4.90
N LEU A 273 -13.87 -8.57 -5.92
CA LEU A 273 -12.89 -8.04 -6.88
C LEU A 273 -13.53 -7.42 -8.14
N ARG A 274 -14.83 -7.53 -8.30
CA ARG A 274 -15.59 -7.04 -9.47
C ARG A 274 -16.82 -6.24 -9.06
N ASN A 275 -16.80 -5.67 -7.86
CA ASN A 275 -17.82 -4.72 -7.43
C ASN A 275 -17.56 -3.33 -8.06
N GLU A 276 -18.53 -2.44 -7.93
CA GLU A 276 -18.50 -1.06 -8.42
C GLU A 276 -17.19 -0.34 -8.04
N THR A 277 -16.83 -0.35 -6.76
CA THR A 277 -15.62 0.32 -6.24
C THR A 277 -14.36 -0.22 -6.90
N SER A 278 -14.23 -1.56 -6.98
CA SER A 278 -13.06 -2.20 -7.57
C SER A 278 -12.92 -1.89 -9.05
N LEU A 279 -14.01 -1.90 -9.80
CA LEU A 279 -14.01 -1.60 -11.23
C LEU A 279 -13.66 -0.12 -11.50
N ILE A 280 -14.25 0.82 -10.76
CA ILE A 280 -13.94 2.26 -10.88
C ILE A 280 -12.46 2.54 -10.56
N GLN A 281 -11.93 1.95 -9.51
CA GLN A 281 -10.53 2.12 -9.14
C GLN A 281 -9.57 1.50 -10.16
N SER A 282 -9.92 0.32 -10.71
CA SER A 282 -9.15 -0.34 -11.75
C SER A 282 -9.07 0.50 -13.01
N ALA A 283 -10.21 0.93 -13.53
CA ALA A 283 -10.30 1.78 -14.71
C ALA A 283 -9.53 3.10 -14.50
N GLY A 284 -9.64 3.68 -13.30
CA GLY A 284 -8.97 4.92 -12.92
C GLY A 284 -7.44 4.87 -13.00
N ARG A 285 -6.83 3.68 -13.05
CA ARG A 285 -5.37 3.56 -13.22
C ARG A 285 -4.88 4.04 -14.58
N ALA A 286 -5.70 3.95 -15.63
CA ALA A 286 -5.38 4.51 -16.95
C ALA A 286 -5.72 6.01 -17.08
N ALA A 287 -6.33 6.63 -16.09
CA ALA A 287 -6.84 8.01 -16.19
C ALA A 287 -5.74 9.11 -16.14
N ARG A 288 -4.47 8.74 -16.02
CA ARG A 288 -3.32 9.66 -16.02
C ARG A 288 -2.60 9.73 -17.36
N HIS A 289 -3.02 8.92 -18.30
CA HIS A 289 -2.46 8.87 -19.64
C HIS A 289 -3.45 9.47 -20.65
N LEU A 290 -2.94 10.22 -21.62
CA LEU A 290 -3.76 10.87 -22.65
C LEU A 290 -4.60 9.85 -23.44
N ASN A 291 -3.99 8.70 -23.78
CA ASN A 291 -4.63 7.59 -24.51
C ASN A 291 -5.14 6.50 -23.53
N GLY A 292 -5.63 6.91 -22.35
CA GLY A 292 -6.12 5.98 -21.34
C GLY A 292 -7.33 5.17 -21.83
N GLU A 293 -7.22 3.85 -21.78
CA GLU A 293 -8.26 2.90 -22.14
C GLU A 293 -8.43 1.83 -21.05
N CYS A 294 -9.67 1.43 -20.79
CA CYS A 294 -9.97 0.29 -19.94
C CYS A 294 -10.86 -0.68 -20.72
N VAL A 295 -10.36 -1.89 -20.95
CA VAL A 295 -11.06 -2.98 -21.59
C VAL A 295 -11.66 -3.90 -20.53
N LEU A 296 -12.99 -4.11 -20.62
CA LEU A 296 -13.71 -5.04 -19.75
C LEU A 296 -14.16 -6.23 -20.59
N PHE A 297 -13.68 -7.42 -20.24
CA PHE A 297 -14.17 -8.65 -20.87
C PHE A 297 -15.37 -9.18 -20.09
N CYS A 298 -16.53 -9.16 -20.73
CA CYS A 298 -17.81 -9.55 -20.14
C CYS A 298 -18.79 -9.99 -21.20
N ASP A 299 -19.56 -11.04 -20.88
CA ASP A 299 -20.72 -11.44 -21.71
C ASP A 299 -22.01 -10.76 -21.22
N VAL A 300 -22.03 -10.34 -19.95
CA VAL A 300 -23.19 -9.67 -19.34
C VAL A 300 -22.74 -8.36 -18.70
N VAL A 301 -23.48 -7.29 -19.00
CA VAL A 301 -23.29 -6.01 -18.32
C VAL A 301 -24.00 -6.08 -16.97
N THR A 302 -23.20 -6.26 -15.89
CA THR A 302 -23.69 -6.31 -14.52
C THR A 302 -24.01 -4.91 -13.99
N ASP A 303 -24.71 -4.83 -12.84
CA ASP A 303 -24.99 -3.55 -12.18
C ASP A 303 -23.70 -2.78 -11.86
N SER A 304 -22.64 -3.49 -11.47
CA SER A 304 -21.34 -2.89 -11.18
C SER A 304 -20.66 -2.31 -12.42
N ILE A 305 -20.74 -3.01 -13.55
CA ILE A 305 -20.23 -2.52 -14.84
C ILE A 305 -21.05 -1.32 -15.32
N GLN A 306 -22.39 -1.38 -15.22
CA GLN A 306 -23.25 -0.27 -15.62
C GLN A 306 -22.95 1.01 -14.82
N LYS A 307 -22.72 0.88 -13.53
CA LYS A 307 -22.34 2.01 -12.69
C LYS A 307 -20.97 2.58 -13.05
N LEU A 308 -19.97 1.72 -13.34
CA LEU A 308 -18.68 2.17 -13.86
C LEU A 308 -18.88 3.01 -15.14
N ILE A 309 -19.68 2.53 -16.08
CA ILE A 309 -19.97 3.25 -17.34
C ILE A 309 -20.57 4.62 -17.03
N ASN A 310 -21.63 4.65 -16.24
CA ASN A 310 -22.35 5.89 -15.92
C ASN A 310 -21.43 6.92 -15.23
N VAL A 311 -20.62 6.50 -14.25
CA VAL A 311 -19.69 7.38 -13.53
C VAL A 311 -18.59 7.89 -14.46
N THR A 312 -18.05 7.03 -15.32
CA THR A 312 -16.98 7.41 -16.24
C THR A 312 -17.49 8.40 -17.30
N GLU A 313 -18.64 8.14 -17.89
CA GLU A 313 -19.26 9.04 -18.87
C GLU A 313 -19.59 10.41 -18.26
N TYR A 314 -20.17 10.42 -17.05
CA TYR A 314 -20.46 11.64 -16.32
C TYR A 314 -19.19 12.48 -16.08
N ARG A 315 -18.12 11.85 -15.57
CA ARG A 315 -16.84 12.54 -15.30
C ARG A 315 -16.19 13.06 -16.58
N ARG A 316 -16.23 12.25 -17.66
CA ARG A 316 -15.72 12.66 -18.99
C ARG A 316 -16.45 13.86 -19.53
N ALA A 317 -17.79 13.83 -19.52
CA ALA A 317 -18.61 14.93 -20.01
C ALA A 317 -18.31 16.26 -19.27
N ARG A 318 -18.19 16.21 -17.93
CA ARG A 318 -17.84 17.37 -17.11
C ARG A 318 -16.44 17.90 -17.42
N GLN A 319 -15.46 17.02 -17.55
CA GLN A 319 -14.10 17.41 -17.88
C GLN A 319 -13.98 18.01 -19.29
N ILE A 320 -14.67 17.41 -20.28
CA ILE A 320 -14.70 17.93 -21.66
C ILE A 320 -15.27 19.35 -21.67
N ALA A 321 -16.45 19.55 -21.09
CA ALA A 321 -17.08 20.86 -21.01
C ALA A 321 -16.18 21.91 -20.33
N HIS A 322 -15.49 21.51 -19.25
CA HIS A 322 -14.53 22.40 -18.57
C HIS A 322 -13.33 22.73 -19.46
N ASN A 323 -12.77 21.75 -20.15
CA ASN A 323 -11.63 21.95 -21.04
C ASN A 323 -12.00 22.91 -22.18
N GLU A 324 -13.17 22.72 -22.80
CA GLU A 324 -13.67 23.58 -23.88
C GLU A 324 -13.89 25.01 -23.39
N ALA A 325 -14.55 25.18 -22.24
CA ALA A 325 -14.86 26.48 -21.67
C ALA A 325 -13.58 27.28 -21.30
N ASN A 326 -12.50 26.58 -20.93
CA ASN A 326 -11.26 27.21 -20.49
C ASN A 326 -10.10 27.09 -21.49
N GLY A 327 -10.34 26.55 -22.70
CA GLY A 327 -9.29 26.37 -23.72
C GLY A 327 -8.15 25.43 -23.28
N ILE A 328 -8.43 24.45 -22.42
CA ILE A 328 -7.43 23.52 -21.88
C ILE A 328 -7.19 22.37 -22.85
N THR A 329 -5.96 22.20 -23.30
CA THR A 329 -5.53 21.01 -24.05
C THR A 329 -5.02 19.94 -23.07
N PRO A 330 -5.60 18.73 -23.05
CA PRO A 330 -5.17 17.66 -22.17
C PRO A 330 -3.69 17.31 -22.37
N LYS A 331 -2.98 17.07 -21.24
CA LYS A 331 -1.56 16.67 -21.25
C LYS A 331 -1.35 15.51 -20.29
N SER A 332 -0.65 14.47 -20.75
CA SER A 332 -0.24 13.35 -19.89
C SER A 332 0.61 13.85 -18.72
N VAL A 333 0.42 13.21 -17.56
CA VAL A 333 1.24 13.48 -16.39
C VAL A 333 2.62 12.85 -16.60
N VAL A 334 3.67 13.63 -16.48
CA VAL A 334 5.05 13.14 -16.47
C VAL A 334 5.59 13.27 -15.05
N ARG A 335 6.01 12.19 -14.46
CA ARG A 335 6.58 12.17 -13.11
C ARG A 335 7.93 11.47 -13.10
N ALA A 336 8.92 12.10 -12.49
CA ALA A 336 10.23 11.47 -12.33
C ALA A 336 10.12 10.16 -11.56
N VAL A 337 10.84 9.13 -12.01
CA VAL A 337 10.94 7.85 -11.30
C VAL A 337 11.82 8.08 -10.07
N GLN A 338 11.29 7.83 -8.89
CA GLN A 338 12.04 7.97 -7.64
C GLN A 338 13.20 6.96 -7.61
N LYS A 339 14.35 7.39 -7.04
CA LYS A 339 15.49 6.50 -6.82
C LYS A 339 15.12 5.41 -5.82
N SER A 340 15.75 4.23 -5.92
CA SER A 340 15.54 3.11 -5.01
C SER A 340 15.84 3.49 -3.55
N LEU A 341 15.09 2.94 -2.62
CA LEU A 341 15.44 2.99 -1.19
C LEU A 341 16.82 2.36 -0.93
N HIS A 342 17.22 1.36 -1.74
CA HIS A 342 18.56 0.79 -1.70
C HIS A 342 19.62 1.77 -2.19
N GLU A 343 19.40 2.46 -3.30
CA GLU A 343 20.30 3.52 -3.78
C GLU A 343 20.41 4.68 -2.79
N HIS A 344 19.31 5.02 -2.11
CA HIS A 344 19.33 6.06 -1.05
C HIS A 344 20.10 5.60 0.17
N SER A 345 19.99 4.34 0.56
CA SER A 345 20.75 3.78 1.69
C SER A 345 22.24 3.65 1.37
N GLU A 346 22.60 3.34 0.13
CA GLU A 346 23.99 3.29 -0.33
C GLU A 346 24.59 4.70 -0.44
N GLN A 347 23.87 5.65 -1.03
CA GLN A 347 24.31 7.05 -1.09
C GLN A 347 24.43 7.70 0.28
N THR A 348 23.53 7.37 1.22
CA THR A 348 23.64 7.85 2.61
C THR A 348 24.84 7.22 3.30
N ARG A 349 25.08 5.92 3.09
CA ARG A 349 26.27 5.23 3.61
C ARG A 349 27.56 5.74 2.96
N GLU A 350 27.56 6.05 1.66
CA GLU A 350 28.70 6.68 0.99
C GLU A 350 28.92 8.12 1.47
N ALA A 351 27.86 8.90 1.66
CA ALA A 351 27.95 10.25 2.22
C ALA A 351 28.41 10.24 3.69
N GLU A 352 27.95 9.27 4.49
CA GLU A 352 28.43 9.05 5.86
C GLU A 352 29.89 8.58 5.89
N ARG A 353 30.28 7.69 4.95
CA ARG A 353 31.69 7.29 4.77
C ARG A 353 32.57 8.47 4.32
N PHE A 354 32.07 9.30 3.41
CA PHE A 354 32.79 10.50 2.94
C PHE A 354 32.91 11.57 4.01
N SER A 355 31.87 11.81 4.81
CA SER A 355 31.91 12.76 5.93
C SER A 355 32.77 12.23 7.11
N ALA A 356 32.74 10.92 7.36
CA ALA A 356 33.65 10.30 8.32
C ALA A 356 35.12 10.37 7.86
N GLY A 357 35.34 10.27 6.52
CA GLY A 357 36.68 10.43 5.92
C GLY A 357 37.25 11.86 6.02
N LEU A 358 36.39 12.88 5.99
CA LEU A 358 36.82 14.28 6.17
C LEU A 358 37.14 14.66 7.60
N LEU A 359 36.73 13.85 8.59
CA LEU A 359 37.01 14.08 10.02
C LEU A 359 38.19 13.30 10.54
N ALA A 360 38.86 12.45 9.73
CA ALA A 360 40.00 11.64 10.11
C ALA A 360 41.27 12.13 9.39
N GLU A 361 41.91 13.19 9.92
CA GLU A 361 43.23 13.66 9.46
C GLU A 361 44.40 12.83 10.01
N ASP A 362 44.18 11.58 10.46
CA ASP A 362 45.27 10.68 10.86
C ASP A 362 45.24 9.37 10.08
N GLU A 363 46.11 9.25 9.07
CA GLU A 363 46.20 8.09 8.16
C GLU A 363 46.39 6.73 8.86
N ALA A 364 47.00 6.71 10.05
CA ALA A 364 47.25 5.47 10.81
C ALA A 364 46.00 4.94 11.55
N GLY A 365 45.07 5.80 11.93
CA GLY A 365 43.80 5.41 12.57
C GLY A 365 42.74 4.94 11.57
N TYR A 366 42.81 5.41 10.34
CA TYR A 366 41.81 5.16 9.29
C TYR A 366 41.85 3.70 8.79
N ASP A 367 43.06 3.17 8.57
CA ASP A 367 43.22 1.76 8.12
C ASP A 367 42.73 0.77 9.17
N GLN A 368 42.96 1.09 10.46
CA GLN A 368 42.57 0.21 11.55
C GLN A 368 41.05 0.15 11.75
N VAL A 369 40.36 1.28 11.64
CA VAL A 369 38.88 1.35 11.74
C VAL A 369 38.20 0.63 10.56
N ARG A 370 38.77 0.74 9.37
CA ARG A 370 38.26 0.06 8.17
C ARG A 370 38.41 -1.46 8.25
N VAL A 371 39.58 -1.93 8.67
CA VAL A 371 39.84 -3.36 8.86
C VAL A 371 38.95 -3.94 9.96
N ILE A 372 38.73 -3.23 11.04
CA ILE A 372 37.78 -3.67 12.08
C ILE A 372 36.35 -3.79 11.55
N ALA A 373 35.87 -2.83 10.75
CA ALA A 373 34.53 -2.86 10.19
C ALA A 373 34.33 -4.02 9.20
N GLU A 374 35.34 -4.33 8.39
CA GLU A 374 35.33 -5.49 7.47
C GLU A 374 35.26 -6.81 8.24
N LEU A 375 36.12 -6.97 9.25
CA LEU A 375 36.14 -8.15 10.11
C LEU A 375 34.85 -8.33 10.93
N GLU A 376 34.21 -7.24 11.37
CA GLU A 376 32.90 -7.30 12.04
C GLU A 376 31.76 -7.72 11.06
N GLY A 377 31.88 -7.39 9.76
CA GLY A 377 31.01 -7.85 8.70
C GLY A 377 31.14 -9.36 8.48
N GLU A 378 32.37 -9.84 8.30
CA GLU A 378 32.67 -11.27 8.11
C GLU A 378 32.28 -12.12 9.34
N MET A 379 32.48 -11.61 10.54
CA MET A 379 32.07 -12.29 11.76
C MET A 379 30.56 -12.49 11.84
N ARG A 380 29.78 -11.47 11.46
CA ARG A 380 28.31 -11.57 11.44
C ARG A 380 27.84 -12.54 10.35
N GLU A 381 28.49 -12.55 9.20
CA GLU A 381 28.20 -13.49 8.12
C GLU A 381 28.52 -14.94 8.52
N ALA A 382 29.69 -15.19 9.15
CA ALA A 382 30.06 -16.49 9.67
C ALA A 382 29.09 -16.96 10.75
N ALA A 383 28.66 -16.08 11.65
CA ALA A 383 27.67 -16.39 12.67
C ALA A 383 26.28 -16.72 12.06
N GLY A 384 25.87 -16.01 11.01
CA GLY A 384 24.65 -16.27 10.27
C GLY A 384 24.66 -17.63 9.53
N LYS A 385 25.85 -18.07 9.11
CA LYS A 385 26.08 -19.38 8.49
C LYS A 385 26.31 -20.51 9.51
N LEU A 386 26.22 -20.22 10.82
CA LEU A 386 26.48 -21.15 11.94
C LEU A 386 27.95 -21.64 12.00
N GLU A 387 28.90 -20.92 11.39
CA GLU A 387 30.34 -21.19 11.43
C GLU A 387 30.95 -20.58 12.72
N PHE A 388 30.56 -21.10 13.87
CA PHE A 388 30.89 -20.49 15.17
C PHE A 388 32.37 -20.42 15.49
N GLU A 389 33.19 -21.38 15.05
CA GLU A 389 34.65 -21.34 15.23
C GLU A 389 35.29 -20.21 14.43
N ARG A 390 34.82 -19.98 13.20
CA ARG A 390 35.26 -18.88 12.35
C ARG A 390 34.83 -17.52 12.92
N ALA A 391 33.61 -17.42 13.40
CA ALA A 391 33.10 -16.20 14.03
C ALA A 391 33.88 -15.88 15.32
N ALA A 392 34.23 -16.88 16.12
CA ALA A 392 35.05 -16.69 17.32
C ALA A 392 36.48 -16.22 16.99
N HIS A 393 37.09 -16.78 15.95
CA HIS A 393 38.44 -16.36 15.51
C HIS A 393 38.42 -14.91 14.99
N LEU A 394 37.43 -14.51 14.25
CA LEU A 394 37.27 -13.13 13.76
C LEU A 394 37.02 -12.15 14.91
N ARG A 395 36.24 -12.52 15.93
CA ARG A 395 36.06 -11.73 17.16
C ARG A 395 37.38 -11.49 17.88
N ASP A 396 38.18 -12.54 18.05
CA ASP A 396 39.44 -12.45 18.75
C ASP A 396 40.46 -11.56 17.98
N GLN A 397 40.41 -11.57 16.64
CA GLN A 397 41.17 -10.65 15.79
C GLN A 397 40.71 -9.19 15.96
N ILE A 398 39.41 -8.93 15.96
CA ILE A 398 38.83 -7.60 16.20
C ILE A 398 39.27 -7.06 17.56
N GLU A 399 39.25 -7.91 18.60
CA GLU A 399 39.63 -7.52 19.95
C GLU A 399 41.13 -7.21 20.06
N ALA A 400 41.98 -7.97 19.40
CA ALA A 400 43.40 -7.71 19.30
C ALA A 400 43.69 -6.36 18.59
N LEU A 401 42.98 -6.06 17.51
CA LEU A 401 43.12 -4.78 16.79
C LEU A 401 42.64 -3.59 17.65
N LYS A 402 41.50 -3.75 18.36
CA LYS A 402 40.99 -2.70 19.27
C LYS A 402 41.89 -2.41 20.44
N GLN A 403 42.71 -3.39 20.90
CA GLN A 403 43.69 -3.23 21.99
C GLN A 403 45.05 -2.73 21.52
N GLY A 404 45.24 -2.37 20.25
CA GLY A 404 46.51 -1.87 19.70
C GLY A 404 47.65 -2.89 19.67
N ARG A 405 47.32 -4.19 19.80
CA ARG A 405 48.28 -5.28 19.65
C ARG A 405 48.34 -5.72 18.20
N SER A 406 49.42 -5.39 17.51
CA SER A 406 49.66 -5.90 16.17
C SER A 406 49.70 -7.43 16.21
N ALA A 407 48.81 -8.07 15.48
CA ALA A 407 48.88 -9.51 15.24
C ALA A 407 50.10 -9.77 14.36
N GLY A 408 51.22 -10.18 14.98
CA GLY A 408 52.41 -10.60 14.27
C GLY A 408 52.11 -11.85 13.40
N PRO A 409 52.69 -11.94 12.21
CA PRO A 409 52.51 -13.10 11.35
C PRO A 409 53.32 -14.30 11.84
N ASN A 410 52.64 -15.46 11.91
CA ASN A 410 53.21 -16.80 11.94
C ASN A 410 53.93 -17.30 13.16
N SER A 411 53.36 -18.22 13.87
CA SER A 411 54.09 -19.40 14.35
C SER A 411 53.60 -20.64 13.60
N LYS A 412 54.40 -21.05 12.61
CA LYS A 412 54.35 -22.39 12.01
C LYS A 412 54.54 -23.44 13.10
N GLY A 413 53.83 -24.50 12.95
CA GLY A 413 53.76 -25.64 13.83
C GLY A 413 55.06 -26.16 14.37
N ASN A 414 54.93 -26.71 15.54
CA ASN A 414 55.82 -27.74 16.01
C ASN A 414 54.98 -28.90 16.58
N THR A 415 54.87 -29.91 15.75
CA THR A 415 54.43 -31.25 16.09
C THR A 415 55.50 -31.93 16.91
N GLN A 416 55.21 -32.23 18.17
CA GLN A 416 55.75 -33.38 18.92
C GLN A 416 54.88 -33.55 20.15
N GLY A 417 54.02 -34.55 20.24
CA GLY A 417 54.37 -35.88 20.62
C GLY A 417 53.88 -36.15 22.05
N ARG A 418 53.03 -37.21 22.12
CA ARG A 418 52.77 -38.08 23.28
C ARG A 418 51.66 -37.71 24.27
N GLY A 419 50.75 -38.66 24.36
CA GLY A 419 49.99 -38.91 25.58
C GLY A 419 48.69 -39.68 25.35
N LYS A 420 48.75 -41.00 25.06
CA LYS A 420 47.60 -41.90 25.23
C LYS A 420 47.17 -41.92 26.70
N VAL A 421 45.94 -41.61 26.96
CA VAL A 421 45.26 -42.12 28.18
C VAL A 421 43.95 -42.79 27.75
N LYS A 422 43.95 -44.11 28.01
CA LYS A 422 42.76 -44.95 28.02
C LYS A 422 41.94 -44.62 29.25
N TYR A 423 40.62 -44.49 29.12
CA TYR A 423 39.67 -44.90 30.18
C TYR A 423 38.53 -45.72 29.52
N ARG A 424 38.29 -46.66 30.25
CA ARG A 424 37.38 -47.77 30.46
C ARG A 424 35.93 -47.36 30.18
#